data_ea83eb57c9c4917b6b322afd4bbc9f5e
#
_entry.id   ea83eb57c9c4917b6b322afd4bbc9f5e
#
_cell.length_a   1.000
_cell.length_b   1.000
_cell.length_c   1.000
_cell.angle_alpha   90.00
_cell.angle_beta   90.00
_cell.angle_gamma   90.00
#
_symmetry.space_group_name_H-M   'P 1'
#
loop_
_entity.id
_entity.type
_entity.pdbx_description
1 polymer ?
#
loop_
_entity_poly.entity_id
_entity_poly.type
_entity_poly.pdbx_seq_one_letter_code
_entity_poly.pdbx_strand_id
1 'polypeptide(L)'
;MSELTTQDQAENQAPARTVVVAEDEALIRLDIVEILKDQGFDVVAETDNGKTAVELAQKHRPDLVLMDVKMPIMDGITAAEEIAKEQIAPVVLLTAFSQKELVDRAVEAGAMAYVVKPFSP
;
A
#
# COMPACT_ATOMS: atom_id res chain seq x y z
N MET A 1 -2.07 -26.35 28.88
CA MET A 1 -2.47 -25.75 28.64
C MET A 1 -2.70 -25.64 27.44
N SER A 2 -3.38 -25.89 27.05
CA SER A 2 -3.53 -25.84 25.91
C SER A 2 -3.85 -24.69 25.40
N GLU A 3 -4.41 -24.04 26.06
CA GLU A 3 -4.57 -22.85 25.68
C GLU A 3 -3.40 -22.40 25.41
N LEU A 4 -2.56 -23.00 25.96
CA LEU A 4 -1.27 -22.72 25.61
C LEU A 4 -1.07 -22.79 24.14
N THR A 5 -1.67 -23.75 23.51
CA THR A 5 -1.54 -23.87 22.09
C THR A 5 -2.10 -22.65 21.38
N THR A 6 -3.28 -22.23 21.78
CA THR A 6 -3.87 -21.06 21.15
C THR A 6 -3.06 -19.82 21.44
N GLN A 7 -2.60 -19.71 22.67
CA GLN A 7 -1.82 -18.56 23.00
C GLN A 7 -0.48 -18.58 22.33
N ASP A 8 0.12 -19.72 22.21
CA ASP A 8 1.39 -19.82 21.53
C ASP A 8 1.26 -19.39 20.10
N GLN A 9 0.17 -19.75 19.44
CA GLN A 9 -0.04 -19.30 18.09
C GLN A 9 -0.19 -17.80 18.01
N ALA A 10 -0.94 -17.23 18.93
CA ALA A 10 -1.13 -15.79 18.95
C ALA A 10 0.18 -15.09 19.24
N GLU A 11 0.96 -15.62 20.15
CA GLU A 11 2.21 -14.99 20.52
C GLU A 11 3.28 -15.15 19.46
N ASN A 12 3.24 -16.25 18.73
CA ASN A 12 4.23 -16.51 17.71
C ASN A 12 3.91 -15.84 16.40
N GLN A 13 2.69 -15.37 16.26
CA GLN A 13 2.32 -14.68 15.05
C GLN A 13 2.72 -13.23 15.20
N ALA A 14 3.44 -12.73 14.20
CA ALA A 14 3.72 -11.32 14.17
C ALA A 14 2.39 -10.56 14.08
N PRO A 15 2.29 -9.37 14.64
CA PRO A 15 1.13 -8.53 14.43
C PRO A 15 0.89 -8.36 12.94
N ALA A 16 -0.36 -8.25 12.54
CA ALA A 16 -0.71 -8.03 11.15
C ALA A 16 0.00 -6.77 10.65
N ARG A 17 0.55 -6.84 9.45
CA ARG A 17 1.21 -5.68 8.85
C ARG A 17 0.14 -4.70 8.42
N THR A 18 0.38 -3.44 8.70
CA THR A 18 -0.58 -2.38 8.41
C THR A 18 -0.33 -1.80 7.03
N VAL A 19 -1.42 -1.49 6.32
CA VAL A 19 -1.34 -1.02 4.94
C VAL A 19 -2.28 0.17 4.76
N VAL A 20 -1.81 1.18 4.04
CA VAL A 20 -2.64 2.25 3.53
C VAL A 20 -2.81 1.98 2.03
N VAL A 21 -4.05 2.01 1.55
CA VAL A 21 -4.36 1.76 0.14
C VAL A 21 -4.87 3.04 -0.50
N ALA A 22 -4.29 3.41 -1.63
CA ALA A 22 -4.72 4.58 -2.39
C ALA A 22 -5.02 4.16 -3.82
N GLU A 23 -6.27 4.31 -4.24
CA GLU A 23 -6.75 3.92 -5.55
C GLU A 23 -8.02 4.72 -5.85
N ASP A 24 -8.05 5.42 -6.98
CA ASP A 24 -9.20 6.30 -7.25
C ASP A 24 -10.45 5.57 -7.74
N GLU A 25 -10.30 4.38 -8.31
CA GLU A 25 -11.46 3.61 -8.73
C GLU A 25 -11.99 2.78 -7.57
N ALA A 26 -13.21 3.10 -7.13
CA ALA A 26 -13.76 2.51 -5.92
C ALA A 26 -13.86 1.00 -5.95
N LEU A 27 -14.25 0.42 -7.09
CA LEU A 27 -14.38 -1.03 -7.18
C LEU A 27 -13.03 -1.73 -7.15
N ILE A 28 -12.03 -1.14 -7.79
CA ILE A 28 -10.68 -1.69 -7.76
C ILE A 28 -10.12 -1.58 -6.35
N ARG A 29 -10.36 -0.43 -5.69
CA ARG A 29 -9.90 -0.25 -4.31
C ARG A 29 -10.52 -1.29 -3.39
N LEU A 30 -11.80 -1.57 -3.56
CA LEU A 30 -12.48 -2.57 -2.76
C LEU A 30 -11.86 -3.95 -2.96
N ASP A 31 -11.58 -4.32 -4.19
CA ASP A 31 -10.95 -5.61 -4.48
C ASP A 31 -9.58 -5.72 -3.83
N ILE A 32 -8.78 -4.67 -3.94
CA ILE A 32 -7.45 -4.66 -3.35
C ILE A 32 -7.53 -4.82 -1.84
N VAL A 33 -8.43 -4.08 -1.21
CA VAL A 33 -8.60 -4.14 0.24
C VAL A 33 -9.00 -5.54 0.67
N GLU A 34 -9.92 -6.18 -0.06
CA GLU A 34 -10.36 -7.52 0.28
C GLU A 34 -9.25 -8.56 0.10
N ILE A 35 -8.48 -8.43 -0.97
CA ILE A 35 -7.35 -9.32 -1.20
C ILE A 35 -6.34 -9.19 -0.06
N LEU A 36 -6.04 -7.97 0.33
CA LEU A 36 -5.08 -7.74 1.41
C LEU A 36 -5.57 -8.32 2.73
N LYS A 37 -6.85 -8.12 3.04
CA LYS A 37 -7.41 -8.69 4.27
C LYS A 37 -7.36 -10.20 4.25
N ASP A 38 -7.67 -10.81 3.11
CA ASP A 38 -7.63 -12.26 2.99
C ASP A 38 -6.21 -12.79 3.18
N GLN A 39 -5.21 -12.00 2.86
CA GLN A 39 -3.81 -12.38 3.03
C GLN A 39 -3.28 -12.05 4.43
N GLY A 40 -4.12 -11.52 5.30
CA GLY A 40 -3.73 -11.27 6.68
C GLY A 40 -3.22 -9.86 6.96
N PHE A 41 -3.33 -8.94 6.01
CA PHE A 41 -2.94 -7.55 6.23
C PHE A 41 -4.05 -6.79 6.93
N ASP A 42 -3.65 -5.76 7.67
CA ASP A 42 -4.59 -4.86 8.33
C ASP A 42 -4.62 -3.55 7.54
N VAL A 43 -5.69 -3.32 6.79
CA VAL A 43 -5.84 -2.10 6.00
C VAL A 43 -6.36 -1.03 6.94
N VAL A 44 -5.47 -0.14 7.37
CA VAL A 44 -5.80 0.87 8.39
C VAL A 44 -6.45 2.11 7.79
N ALA A 45 -6.28 2.34 6.49
CA ALA A 45 -6.89 3.49 5.84
C ALA A 45 -6.89 3.30 4.33
N GLU A 46 -7.82 3.97 3.65
CA GLU A 46 -7.90 3.97 2.19
C GLU A 46 -8.28 5.36 1.71
N THR A 47 -7.88 5.67 0.48
CA THR A 47 -8.18 6.96 -0.11
C THR A 47 -8.20 6.84 -1.63
N ASP A 48 -8.66 7.88 -2.28
CA ASP A 48 -8.77 7.96 -3.73
C ASP A 48 -7.77 8.93 -4.37
N ASN A 49 -6.85 9.49 -3.58
CA ASN A 49 -5.91 10.47 -4.15
C ASN A 49 -4.59 10.45 -3.40
N GLY A 50 -3.55 10.97 -4.07
CA GLY A 50 -2.20 10.93 -3.53
C GLY A 50 -1.95 11.87 -2.36
N LYS A 51 -2.62 13.02 -2.34
CA LYS A 51 -2.40 13.97 -1.26
C LYS A 51 -2.87 13.38 0.07
N THR A 52 -4.07 12.81 0.07
CA THR A 52 -4.59 12.17 1.28
C THR A 52 -3.77 10.94 1.63
N ALA A 53 -3.23 10.23 0.62
CA ALA A 53 -2.36 9.09 0.89
C ALA A 53 -1.13 9.49 1.70
N VAL A 54 -0.51 10.60 1.35
CA VAL A 54 0.63 11.11 2.13
C VAL A 54 0.21 11.43 3.56
N GLU A 55 -0.92 12.11 3.72
CA GLU A 55 -1.42 12.47 5.04
C GLU A 55 -1.72 11.24 5.88
N LEU A 56 -2.35 10.24 5.28
CA LEU A 56 -2.67 9.00 5.99
C LEU A 56 -1.41 8.22 6.35
N ALA A 57 -0.42 8.23 5.47
CA ALA A 57 0.85 7.59 5.75
C ALA A 57 1.54 8.27 6.93
N GLN A 58 1.51 9.60 6.97
CA GLN A 58 2.08 10.34 8.08
C GLN A 58 1.38 10.02 9.39
N LYS A 59 0.06 9.91 9.35
CA LYS A 59 -0.75 9.68 10.53
C LYS A 59 -0.58 8.26 11.06
N HIS A 60 -0.66 7.28 10.17
CA HIS A 60 -0.70 5.88 10.58
C HIS A 60 0.65 5.19 10.62
N ARG A 61 1.63 5.75 9.94
CA ARG A 61 2.96 5.13 9.83
C ARG A 61 2.84 3.64 9.51
N PRO A 62 2.20 3.30 8.39
CA PRO A 62 1.92 1.90 8.08
C PRO A 62 3.20 1.15 7.72
N ASP A 63 3.09 -0.16 7.69
CA ASP A 63 4.19 -1.00 7.23
C ASP A 63 4.34 -0.94 5.71
N LEU A 64 3.29 -0.53 5.00
CA LEU A 64 3.29 -0.51 3.55
C LEU A 64 2.24 0.48 3.03
N VAL A 65 2.57 1.18 1.96
CA VAL A 65 1.59 1.97 1.21
C VAL A 65 1.45 1.34 -0.17
N LEU A 66 0.24 0.95 -0.54
CA LEU A 66 -0.06 0.39 -1.84
C LEU A 66 -0.87 1.42 -2.59
N MET A 67 -0.35 1.90 -3.72
CA MET A 67 -0.87 3.12 -4.32
C MET A 67 -0.86 3.08 -5.83
N ASP A 68 -1.98 3.45 -6.43
CA ASP A 68 -2.07 3.59 -7.88
C ASP A 68 -1.25 4.79 -8.34
N VAL A 69 -0.79 4.73 -9.57
CA VAL A 69 -0.03 5.84 -10.15
C VAL A 69 -0.96 6.98 -10.54
N LYS A 70 -2.04 6.69 -11.26
CA LYS A 70 -2.93 7.73 -11.76
C LYS A 70 -4.05 8.02 -10.78
N MET A 71 -3.97 9.16 -10.13
CA MET A 71 -5.00 9.59 -9.18
C MET A 71 -5.16 11.10 -9.29
N PRO A 72 -6.34 11.62 -8.92
CA PRO A 72 -6.56 13.07 -8.93
C PRO A 72 -5.80 13.75 -7.80
N ILE A 73 -5.67 15.06 -7.90
CA ILE A 73 -5.06 15.94 -6.91
C ILE A 73 -3.55 15.78 -6.85
N MET A 74 -3.08 14.57 -6.57
CA MET A 74 -1.65 14.25 -6.56
C MET A 74 -1.51 12.81 -7.03
N ASP A 75 -0.70 12.58 -8.04
CA ASP A 75 -0.50 11.22 -8.55
C ASP A 75 0.37 10.40 -7.60
N GLY A 76 0.35 9.08 -7.84
CA GLY A 76 1.04 8.15 -6.94
C GLY A 76 2.56 8.28 -6.95
N ILE A 77 3.14 8.68 -8.06
CA ILE A 77 4.59 8.84 -8.13
C ILE A 77 5.03 10.03 -7.28
N THR A 78 4.31 11.14 -7.38
CA THR A 78 4.59 12.32 -6.55
C THR A 78 4.38 12.00 -5.07
N ALA A 79 3.30 11.30 -4.76
CA ALA A 79 3.03 10.91 -3.38
C ALA A 79 4.11 9.96 -2.85
N ALA A 80 4.54 8.99 -3.67
CA ALA A 80 5.60 8.07 -3.28
C ALA A 80 6.90 8.82 -2.99
N GLU A 81 7.19 9.84 -3.80
CA GLU A 81 8.38 10.65 -3.59
C GLU A 81 8.35 11.35 -2.24
N GLU A 82 7.19 11.91 -1.88
CA GLU A 82 7.05 12.58 -0.60
C GLU A 82 7.15 11.61 0.57
N ILE A 83 6.52 10.45 0.44
CA ILE A 83 6.57 9.43 1.49
C ILE A 83 7.99 8.92 1.67
N ALA A 84 8.70 8.69 0.57
CA ALA A 84 10.08 8.21 0.63
C ALA A 84 11.02 9.26 1.22
N LYS A 85 10.81 10.52 0.86
CA LYS A 85 11.63 11.61 1.34
C LYS A 85 11.54 11.74 2.85
N GLU A 86 10.36 11.52 3.41
CA GLU A 86 10.14 11.58 4.85
C GLU A 86 10.39 10.24 5.53
N GLN A 87 10.76 9.24 4.78
CA GLN A 87 11.07 7.90 5.30
C GLN A 87 9.93 7.33 6.15
N ILE A 88 8.70 7.51 5.65
CA ILE A 88 7.52 7.10 6.42
C ILE A 88 7.28 5.61 6.30
N ALA A 89 7.27 5.08 5.07
CA ALA A 89 6.90 3.69 4.82
C ALA A 89 7.34 3.29 3.42
N PRO A 90 7.57 2.00 3.17
CA PRO A 90 7.80 1.54 1.81
C PRO A 90 6.53 1.70 0.97
N VAL A 91 6.71 2.02 -0.30
CA VAL A 91 5.62 2.24 -1.23
C VAL A 91 5.72 1.21 -2.35
N VAL A 92 4.61 0.55 -2.63
CA VAL A 92 4.46 -0.29 -3.81
C VAL A 92 3.45 0.38 -4.72
N LEU A 93 3.85 0.66 -5.95
CA LEU A 93 2.98 1.33 -6.91
C LEU A 93 2.22 0.33 -7.76
N LEU A 94 0.96 0.63 -8.01
CA LEU A 94 0.11 -0.14 -8.92
C LEU A 94 -0.01 0.64 -10.20
N THR A 95 0.06 -0.03 -11.33
CA THR A 95 -0.05 0.65 -12.61
C THR A 95 -0.72 -0.25 -13.64
N ALA A 96 -1.47 0.35 -14.54
CA ALA A 96 -2.06 -0.38 -15.66
C ALA A 96 -1.04 -0.61 -16.77
N PHE A 97 0.13 0.01 -16.65
CA PHE A 97 1.13 -0.01 -17.71
C PHE A 97 2.46 -0.52 -17.17
N SER A 98 3.16 -1.30 -17.99
CA SER A 98 4.48 -1.80 -17.63
C SER A 98 5.55 -1.07 -18.44
N GLN A 99 5.33 0.21 -18.73
CA GLN A 99 6.28 0.96 -19.54
C GLN A 99 7.54 1.29 -18.76
N LYS A 100 8.65 1.16 -19.42
CA LYS A 100 9.95 1.36 -18.79
C LYS A 100 10.08 2.76 -18.18
N GLU A 101 9.58 3.78 -18.90
CA GLU A 101 9.68 5.13 -18.40
C GLU A 101 8.95 5.33 -17.07
N LEU A 102 7.78 4.72 -16.96
CA LEU A 102 6.99 4.83 -15.73
C LEU A 102 7.67 4.09 -14.59
N VAL A 103 8.24 2.93 -14.89
CA VAL A 103 8.97 2.15 -13.89
C VAL A 103 10.19 2.93 -13.41
N ASP A 104 10.93 3.53 -14.35
CA ASP A 104 12.12 4.30 -13.99
C ASP A 104 11.74 5.48 -13.09
N ARG A 105 10.65 6.16 -13.41
CA ARG A 105 10.18 7.27 -12.58
C ARG A 105 9.77 6.80 -11.19
N ALA A 106 9.13 5.62 -11.12
CA ALA A 106 8.71 5.06 -9.84
C ALA A 106 9.92 4.74 -8.96
N VAL A 107 10.95 4.16 -9.56
CA VAL A 107 12.17 3.83 -8.83
C VAL A 107 12.86 5.11 -8.35
N GLU A 108 12.94 6.12 -9.21
CA GLU A 108 13.56 7.39 -8.84
C GLU A 108 12.78 8.09 -7.74
N ALA A 109 11.47 7.88 -7.69
CA ALA A 109 10.64 8.45 -6.64
C ALA A 109 10.78 7.71 -5.31
N GLY A 110 11.52 6.62 -5.29
CA GLY A 110 11.75 5.86 -4.06
C GLY A 110 10.78 4.73 -3.83
N ALA A 111 9.99 4.34 -4.83
CA ALA A 111 9.11 3.19 -4.68
C ALA A 111 9.94 1.92 -4.55
N MET A 112 9.52 1.02 -3.66
CA MET A 112 10.20 -0.24 -3.46
C MET A 112 9.94 -1.21 -4.58
N ALA A 113 8.75 -1.16 -5.15
CA ALA A 113 8.32 -2.09 -6.18
C ALA A 113 7.13 -1.52 -6.91
N TYR A 114 6.75 -2.17 -7.99
CA TYR A 114 5.50 -1.84 -8.68
C TYR A 114 4.83 -3.14 -9.10
N VAL A 115 3.52 -3.08 -9.27
CA VAL A 115 2.71 -4.22 -9.70
C VAL A 115 1.83 -3.75 -10.85
N VAL A 116 1.76 -4.53 -11.91
CA VAL A 116 0.93 -4.21 -13.06
C VAL A 116 -0.46 -4.79 -12.84
N LYS A 117 -1.48 -3.97 -13.10
CA LYS A 117 -2.86 -4.42 -12.99
C LYS A 117 -3.22 -5.31 -14.18
N PRO A 118 -4.19 -6.20 -14.04
CA PRO A 118 -5.01 -6.43 -12.85
C PRO A 118 -4.23 -7.15 -11.76
N PHE A 119 -4.59 -6.81 -10.53
CA PHE A 119 -3.92 -7.35 -9.37
C PHE A 119 -4.67 -8.59 -8.91
N SER A 120 -3.98 -9.69 -8.73
CA SER A 120 -4.61 -10.90 -8.23
C SER A 120 -3.72 -11.58 -7.22
N PRO A 121 -4.35 -12.33 -6.30
CA PRO A 121 -3.59 -13.01 -5.26
C PRO A 121 -2.75 -14.14 -5.78
#